data_576106d7750f57608472cde51dd99c0a
#
_entry.id   576106d7750f57608472cde51dd99c0a
#
_cell.length_a   1.000
_cell.length_b   1.000
_cell.length_c   1.000
_cell.angle_alpha   90.00
_cell.angle_beta   90.00
_cell.angle_gamma   90.00
#
_symmetry.space_group_name_H-M   'P 1'
#
loop_
_entity.id
_entity.type
_entity.pdbx_description
1 polymer ?
#
loop_
_entity_poly.entity_id
_entity_poly.type
_entity_poly.pdbx_seq_one_letter_code
_entity_poly.pdbx_strand_id
1 'polypeptide(L)'
;QSKAFAYILSFFILTFLSTTSLAQDKVVLSGTVKDNQTGESIIRAIIRVKELPNIVVFSNEYGFYSISLAKGNYTISVSQVGYEMYTNNIQIDSNIINNIQLSANNLLKEVVVESSKKNNNLTKAQMGTETLNMVAISKVPVIFGEKDILKTLQLLPGVKSAGEGNSGYYVRGGAADQNLILLDEAPVYNASHLLGFFSTFNSDAIKDATLIKGNSPAIYGGRLSSVLDVKMKEGNNKDYVVNGGLGLISSRVSIEGPIQNDKSSFILSGRRTYADMFLKATEKFKDNIL
;
A
#
# COMPACT_ATOMS: atom_id res chain seq x y z
N GLN A 1 -10.85 -9.75 -72.04
CA GLN A 1 -11.25 -10.20 -70.72
C GLN A 1 -10.02 -10.73 -69.96
N SER A 2 -9.04 -11.42 -70.56
CA SER A 2 -7.88 -12.00 -69.85
C SER A 2 -6.90 -10.96 -69.28
N LYS A 3 -6.71 -9.82 -69.92
CA LYS A 3 -5.81 -8.75 -69.45
C LYS A 3 -6.34 -8.04 -68.20
N ALA A 4 -7.65 -7.80 -68.10
CA ALA A 4 -8.27 -7.18 -66.92
C ALA A 4 -8.16 -8.09 -65.69
N PHE A 5 -8.32 -9.39 -65.84
CA PHE A 5 -8.14 -10.37 -64.76
C PHE A 5 -6.70 -10.41 -64.25
N ALA A 6 -5.70 -10.32 -65.16
CA ALA A 6 -4.29 -10.26 -64.77
C ALA A 6 -3.94 -9.00 -63.98
N TYR A 7 -4.51 -7.84 -64.33
CA TYR A 7 -4.32 -6.60 -63.55
C TYR A 7 -4.96 -6.64 -62.18
N ILE A 8 -6.18 -7.21 -62.08
CA ILE A 8 -6.87 -7.38 -60.77
C ILE A 8 -6.08 -8.35 -59.90
N LEU A 9 -5.62 -9.47 -60.45
CA LEU A 9 -4.80 -10.44 -59.70
C LEU A 9 -3.49 -9.84 -59.25
N SER A 10 -2.81 -9.06 -60.09
CA SER A 10 -1.56 -8.37 -59.77
C SER A 10 -1.78 -7.30 -58.68
N PHE A 11 -2.89 -6.56 -58.72
CA PHE A 11 -3.25 -5.60 -57.69
C PHE A 11 -3.53 -6.29 -56.33
N PHE A 12 -4.21 -7.43 -56.34
CA PHE A 12 -4.46 -8.22 -55.13
C PHE A 12 -3.18 -8.81 -54.55
N ILE A 13 -2.25 -9.27 -55.37
CA ILE A 13 -0.96 -9.77 -54.93
C ILE A 13 -0.11 -8.62 -54.32
N LEU A 14 -0.14 -7.44 -54.96
CA LEU A 14 0.60 -6.26 -54.48
C LEU A 14 0.07 -5.76 -53.12
N THR A 15 -1.23 -5.83 -52.87
CA THR A 15 -1.84 -5.44 -51.57
C THR A 15 -1.59 -6.47 -50.47
N PHE A 16 -1.35 -7.74 -50.79
CA PHE A 16 -1.02 -8.77 -49.82
C PHE A 16 0.44 -8.76 -49.36
N LEU A 17 1.35 -8.15 -50.14
CA LEU A 17 2.76 -8.06 -49.79
C LEU A 17 3.12 -6.89 -48.85
N SER A 18 2.19 -6.00 -48.53
CA SER A 18 2.52 -4.76 -47.79
C SER A 18 2.27 -4.78 -46.28
N THR A 19 1.95 -5.92 -45.67
CA THR A 19 1.81 -6.00 -44.22
C THR A 19 3.00 -6.73 -43.56
N THR A 20 4.22 -6.21 -43.73
CA THR A 20 5.27 -6.52 -42.78
C THR A 20 4.96 -5.76 -41.50
N SER A 21 4.14 -6.34 -40.65
CA SER A 21 4.03 -5.90 -39.25
C SER A 21 5.41 -6.11 -38.61
N LEU A 22 6.19 -5.03 -38.49
CA LEU A 22 7.40 -5.02 -37.68
C LEU A 22 6.95 -5.20 -36.23
N ALA A 23 6.91 -6.44 -35.77
CA ALA A 23 6.81 -6.73 -34.34
C ALA A 23 8.04 -6.09 -33.69
N GLN A 24 7.81 -5.00 -32.97
CA GLN A 24 8.88 -4.35 -32.21
C GLN A 24 9.34 -5.34 -31.13
N ASP A 25 10.59 -5.78 -31.19
CA ASP A 25 11.21 -6.64 -30.18
C ASP A 25 11.11 -5.95 -28.83
N LYS A 26 10.14 -6.35 -28.02
CA LYS A 26 9.99 -5.85 -26.66
C LYS A 26 10.86 -6.69 -25.72
N VAL A 27 11.56 -6.00 -24.86
CA VAL A 27 12.37 -6.57 -23.78
C VAL A 27 11.73 -6.24 -22.44
N VAL A 28 11.97 -7.06 -21.44
CA VAL A 28 11.37 -6.92 -20.12
C VAL A 28 12.40 -6.36 -19.16
N LEU A 29 12.07 -5.21 -18.55
CA LEU A 29 12.72 -4.71 -17.35
C LEU A 29 11.90 -5.16 -16.15
N SER A 30 12.50 -5.95 -15.26
CA SER A 30 11.85 -6.43 -14.04
C SER A 30 12.77 -6.27 -12.83
N GLY A 31 12.23 -6.42 -11.65
CA GLY A 31 13.01 -6.37 -10.41
C GLY A 31 12.13 -6.21 -9.18
N THR A 32 12.77 -6.00 -8.05
CA THR A 32 12.11 -5.75 -6.76
C THR A 32 12.46 -4.37 -6.23
N VAL A 33 11.51 -3.73 -5.56
CA VAL A 33 11.72 -2.48 -4.82
C VAL A 33 11.73 -2.81 -3.33
N LYS A 34 12.81 -2.47 -2.64
CA LYS A 34 13.00 -2.76 -1.22
C LYS A 34 13.41 -1.51 -0.45
N ASP A 35 13.14 -1.51 0.84
CA ASP A 35 13.68 -0.53 1.77
C ASP A 35 15.18 -0.77 1.98
N ASN A 36 15.98 0.28 1.86
CA ASN A 36 17.43 0.18 2.00
C ASN A 36 17.88 -0.10 3.46
N GLN A 37 17.08 0.28 4.45
CA GLN A 37 17.44 0.12 5.88
C GLN A 37 16.95 -1.21 6.43
N THR A 38 15.71 -1.59 6.13
CA THR A 38 15.06 -2.78 6.70
C THR A 38 15.12 -3.99 5.79
N GLY A 39 15.32 -3.77 4.48
CA GLY A 39 15.24 -4.80 3.45
C GLY A 39 13.82 -5.28 3.14
N GLU A 40 12.81 -4.72 3.79
CA GLU A 40 11.39 -5.03 3.52
C GLU A 40 10.98 -4.67 2.09
N SER A 41 10.10 -5.46 1.52
CA SER A 41 9.53 -5.19 0.19
C SER A 41 8.68 -3.93 0.21
N ILE A 42 8.84 -3.02 -0.74
CA ILE A 42 8.02 -1.81 -0.84
C ILE A 42 6.84 -2.08 -1.79
N ILE A 43 5.65 -2.08 -1.22
CA ILE A 43 4.39 -2.31 -1.91
C ILE A 43 3.93 -1.02 -2.58
N ARG A 44 3.41 -1.13 -3.81
CA ARG A 44 2.85 -0.01 -4.58
C ARG A 44 3.81 1.16 -4.80
N ALA A 45 5.11 0.90 -4.84
CA ALA A 45 6.06 1.88 -5.36
C ALA A 45 5.68 2.21 -6.81
N ILE A 46 5.73 3.48 -7.14
CA ILE A 46 5.35 3.98 -8.47
C ILE A 46 6.59 4.00 -9.34
N ILE A 47 6.63 3.18 -10.37
CA ILE A 47 7.70 3.10 -11.34
C ILE A 47 7.24 3.82 -12.62
N ARG A 48 8.02 4.82 -13.05
CA ARG A 48 7.77 5.60 -14.27
C ARG A 48 8.98 5.60 -15.16
N VAL A 49 8.70 5.61 -16.46
CA VAL A 49 9.69 5.79 -17.52
C VAL A 49 9.53 7.21 -18.06
N LYS A 50 10.56 8.05 -17.91
CA LYS A 50 10.49 9.49 -18.26
C LYS A 50 10.15 9.70 -19.75
N GLU A 51 10.73 8.88 -20.61
CA GLU A 51 10.57 8.94 -22.08
C GLU A 51 9.17 8.43 -22.52
N LEU A 52 8.48 7.67 -21.65
CA LEU A 52 7.18 7.07 -21.91
C LEU A 52 6.19 7.43 -20.78
N PRO A 53 5.71 8.68 -20.70
CA PRO A 53 4.93 9.18 -19.56
C PRO A 53 3.60 8.45 -19.36
N ASN A 54 3.10 7.75 -20.37
CA ASN A 54 1.87 6.94 -20.30
C ASN A 54 2.11 5.57 -19.64
N ILE A 55 3.36 5.16 -19.46
CA ILE A 55 3.69 3.88 -18.80
C ILE A 55 3.97 4.16 -17.33
N VAL A 56 3.04 3.73 -16.48
CA VAL A 56 3.17 3.75 -15.02
C VAL A 56 2.88 2.36 -14.51
N VAL A 57 3.82 1.81 -13.75
CA VAL A 57 3.72 0.48 -13.15
C VAL A 57 3.85 0.60 -11.63
N PHE A 58 3.18 -0.28 -10.90
CA PHE A 58 3.25 -0.35 -9.45
C PHE A 58 3.92 -1.65 -9.03
N SER A 59 4.74 -1.60 -7.98
CA SER A 59 5.22 -2.82 -7.36
C SER A 59 4.07 -3.58 -6.69
N ASN A 60 4.09 -4.90 -6.78
CA ASN A 60 3.11 -5.77 -6.14
C ASN A 60 3.39 -5.96 -4.63
N GLU A 61 2.69 -6.87 -3.97
CA GLU A 61 2.82 -7.16 -2.54
C GLU A 61 4.22 -7.65 -2.13
N TYR A 62 4.96 -8.23 -3.07
CA TYR A 62 6.34 -8.68 -2.87
C TYR A 62 7.38 -7.64 -3.31
N GLY A 63 6.93 -6.41 -3.62
CA GLY A 63 7.79 -5.37 -4.16
C GLY A 63 8.19 -5.58 -5.62
N PHE A 64 7.71 -6.64 -6.29
CA PHE A 64 8.09 -6.96 -7.67
C PHE A 64 7.40 -6.04 -8.67
N TYR A 65 8.14 -5.65 -9.71
CA TYR A 65 7.63 -4.91 -10.85
C TYR A 65 8.13 -5.49 -12.18
N SER A 66 7.39 -5.26 -13.25
CA SER A 66 7.75 -5.68 -14.60
C SER A 66 7.20 -4.70 -15.63
N ILE A 67 8.06 -4.29 -16.57
CA ILE A 67 7.74 -3.33 -17.64
C ILE A 67 8.26 -3.88 -18.95
N SER A 68 7.41 -3.93 -19.99
CA SER A 68 7.81 -4.31 -21.34
C SER A 68 8.12 -3.04 -22.15
N LEU A 69 9.37 -2.92 -22.62
CA LEU A 69 9.88 -1.75 -23.34
C LEU A 69 10.53 -2.18 -24.66
N ALA A 70 10.64 -1.26 -25.62
CA ALA A 70 11.52 -1.44 -26.77
C ALA A 70 12.99 -1.33 -26.32
N LYS A 71 13.93 -1.83 -27.12
CA LYS A 71 15.36 -1.61 -26.87
C LYS A 71 15.69 -0.12 -26.93
N GLY A 72 16.48 0.38 -25.98
CA GLY A 72 16.83 1.81 -25.92
C GLY A 72 17.36 2.25 -24.56
N ASN A 73 17.59 3.55 -24.46
CA ASN A 73 18.01 4.20 -23.21
C ASN A 73 16.79 4.84 -22.52
N TYR A 74 16.62 4.56 -21.26
CA TYR A 74 15.48 5.04 -20.48
C TYR A 74 15.91 5.58 -19.12
N THR A 75 15.23 6.62 -18.67
CA THR A 75 15.34 7.14 -17.31
C THR A 75 14.20 6.58 -16.48
N ILE A 76 14.51 5.68 -15.56
CA ILE A 76 13.55 5.08 -14.65
C ILE A 76 13.51 5.91 -13.38
N SER A 77 12.32 6.34 -12.97
CA SER A 77 12.09 6.98 -11.69
C SER A 77 11.15 6.13 -10.83
N VAL A 78 11.53 5.95 -9.55
CA VAL A 78 10.73 5.21 -8.58
C VAL A 78 10.44 6.09 -7.39
N SER A 79 9.18 6.16 -7.00
CA SER A 79 8.72 6.99 -5.89
C SER A 79 7.71 6.24 -5.03
N GLN A 80 7.81 6.46 -3.72
CA GLN A 80 6.85 6.00 -2.72
C GLN A 80 6.75 7.03 -1.60
N VAL A 81 5.57 7.14 -0.98
CA VAL A 81 5.35 8.06 0.14
C VAL A 81 6.21 7.65 1.33
N GLY A 82 6.98 8.59 1.87
CA GLY A 82 7.92 8.34 2.97
C GLY A 82 9.33 7.95 2.52
N TYR A 83 9.59 7.87 1.22
CA TYR A 83 10.90 7.54 0.65
C TYR A 83 11.42 8.65 -0.26
N GLU A 84 12.73 8.70 -0.42
CA GLU A 84 13.38 9.55 -1.41
C GLU A 84 13.12 9.01 -2.81
N MET A 85 12.94 9.93 -3.77
CA MET A 85 12.75 9.54 -5.16
C MET A 85 14.04 8.98 -5.74
N TYR A 86 14.00 7.74 -6.20
CA TYR A 86 15.09 7.11 -6.93
C TYR A 86 14.99 7.45 -8.42
N THR A 87 16.12 7.78 -9.05
CA THR A 87 16.19 8.01 -10.50
C THR A 87 17.49 7.40 -11.04
N ASN A 88 17.38 6.63 -12.11
CA ASN A 88 18.53 6.01 -12.76
C ASN A 88 18.34 5.91 -14.28
N ASN A 89 19.42 6.07 -15.04
CA ASN A 89 19.45 5.89 -16.48
C ASN A 89 19.89 4.46 -16.79
N ILE A 90 19.12 3.74 -17.58
CA ILE A 90 19.35 2.33 -17.91
C ILE A 90 19.29 2.15 -19.42
N GLN A 91 20.30 1.49 -19.95
CA GLN A 91 20.31 0.99 -21.34
C GLN A 91 19.71 -0.40 -21.34
N ILE A 92 18.67 -0.60 -22.17
CA ILE A 92 17.91 -1.86 -22.25
C ILE A 92 18.08 -2.46 -23.64
N ASP A 93 18.94 -3.45 -23.75
CA ASP A 93 19.20 -4.19 -24.99
C ASP A 93 18.67 -5.63 -24.95
N SER A 94 18.41 -6.15 -23.75
CA SER A 94 17.88 -7.48 -23.46
C SER A 94 17.00 -7.44 -22.21
N ASN A 95 16.45 -8.57 -21.81
CA ASN A 95 15.76 -8.69 -20.53
C ASN A 95 16.72 -8.40 -19.36
N ILE A 96 16.38 -7.44 -18.51
CA ILE A 96 17.21 -6.97 -17.39
C ILE A 96 16.43 -7.12 -16.09
N ILE A 97 17.13 -7.60 -15.05
CA ILE A 97 16.65 -7.58 -13.67
C ILE A 97 17.32 -6.41 -12.96
N ASN A 98 16.55 -5.41 -12.53
CA ASN A 98 17.04 -4.23 -11.82
C ASN A 98 16.33 -4.13 -10.45
N ASN A 99 17.04 -4.54 -9.40
CA ASN A 99 16.55 -4.44 -8.03
C ASN A 99 16.86 -3.04 -7.48
N ILE A 100 15.84 -2.38 -6.92
CA ILE A 100 15.90 -0.99 -6.48
C ILE A 100 15.76 -0.94 -4.97
N GLN A 101 16.63 -0.16 -4.32
CA GLN A 101 16.56 0.13 -2.90
C GLN A 101 16.20 1.60 -2.71
N LEU A 102 15.14 1.87 -1.95
CA LEU A 102 14.71 3.22 -1.61
C LEU A 102 15.13 3.55 -0.18
N SER A 103 15.68 4.74 0.02
CA SER A 103 16.01 5.25 1.35
C SER A 103 14.82 5.99 1.94
N ALA A 104 14.51 5.72 3.19
CA ALA A 104 13.45 6.45 3.90
C ALA A 104 13.80 7.94 3.99
N ASN A 105 12.84 8.80 3.67
CA ASN A 105 13.00 10.23 3.80
C ASN A 105 12.72 10.65 5.25
N ASN A 106 13.76 10.63 6.09
CA ASN A 106 13.71 11.04 7.49
C ASN A 106 13.75 12.57 7.68
N LEU A 107 13.89 13.33 6.59
CA LEU A 107 13.89 14.78 6.68
C LEU A 107 12.46 15.23 6.99
N LEU A 108 12.31 15.85 8.16
CA LEU A 108 11.22 16.77 8.51
C LEU A 108 11.29 18.03 7.61
N LYS A 109 11.40 17.86 6.31
CA LYS A 109 11.05 18.95 5.42
C LYS A 109 9.57 19.18 5.64
N GLU A 110 9.27 20.36 6.21
CA GLU A 110 7.97 20.97 6.14
C GLU A 110 7.32 20.49 4.84
N VAL A 111 6.26 19.69 4.99
CA VAL A 111 5.45 19.32 3.84
C VAL A 111 4.83 20.64 3.42
N VAL A 112 5.54 21.38 2.59
CA VAL A 112 4.91 22.35 1.72
C VAL A 112 3.89 21.49 1.00
N VAL A 113 2.64 21.62 1.43
CA VAL A 113 1.48 21.15 0.69
C VAL A 113 1.48 22.03 -0.56
N GLU A 114 2.42 21.73 -1.46
CA GLU A 114 2.16 22.04 -2.84
C GLU A 114 0.85 21.35 -3.09
N SER A 115 -0.16 22.14 -3.29
CA SER A 115 -1.46 21.76 -3.83
C SER A 115 -1.14 20.80 -4.99
N SER A 116 -0.87 19.55 -4.63
CA SER A 116 -0.34 18.56 -5.54
C SER A 116 -1.46 18.27 -6.49
N LYS A 117 -1.41 19.06 -7.55
CA LYS A 117 -1.96 18.87 -8.87
C LYS A 117 -3.23 18.00 -8.84
N LYS A 118 -4.33 18.69 -9.02
CA LYS A 118 -5.64 18.14 -9.38
C LYS A 118 -5.59 16.94 -10.36
N ASN A 119 -4.44 16.68 -10.97
CA ASN A 119 -4.23 15.61 -11.96
C ASN A 119 -3.81 14.25 -11.36
N ASN A 120 -3.41 14.14 -10.08
CA ASN A 120 -3.05 12.84 -9.51
C ASN A 120 -4.24 11.87 -9.42
N ASN A 121 -5.46 12.38 -9.35
CA ASN A 121 -6.67 11.54 -9.36
C ASN A 121 -7.05 11.03 -10.76
N LEU A 122 -6.54 11.65 -11.82
CA LEU A 122 -6.81 11.24 -13.20
C LEU A 122 -5.86 10.15 -13.71
N THR A 123 -4.69 10.02 -13.07
CA THR A 123 -3.65 9.05 -13.45
C THR A 123 -3.61 7.81 -12.57
N LYS A 124 -4.39 7.76 -11.49
CA LYS A 124 -4.54 6.54 -10.68
C LYS A 124 -5.43 5.55 -11.42
N ALA A 125 -4.91 4.37 -11.71
CA ALA A 125 -5.65 3.28 -12.35
C ALA A 125 -6.89 2.81 -11.55
N GLN A 126 -6.93 3.12 -10.24
CA GLN A 126 -8.06 2.84 -9.35
C GLN A 126 -8.54 4.12 -8.68
N MET A 127 -9.68 4.65 -9.14
CA MET A 127 -10.36 5.76 -8.47
C MET A 127 -10.95 5.30 -7.14
N GLY A 128 -10.81 6.13 -6.10
CA GLY A 128 -11.39 5.85 -4.78
C GLY A 128 -10.52 4.99 -3.86
N THR A 129 -9.27 4.75 -4.21
CA THR A 129 -8.29 4.04 -3.36
C THR A 129 -7.42 5.05 -2.60
N GLU A 130 -7.35 4.90 -1.28
CA GLU A 130 -6.51 5.69 -0.39
C GLU A 130 -5.58 4.75 0.40
N THR A 131 -4.27 4.99 0.32
CA THR A 131 -3.29 4.22 1.08
C THR A 131 -2.74 5.07 2.23
N LEU A 132 -2.82 4.54 3.44
CA LEU A 132 -2.25 5.10 4.65
C LEU A 132 -1.01 4.30 5.01
N ASN A 133 0.16 4.91 4.94
CA ASN A 133 1.37 4.31 5.49
C ASN A 133 1.53 4.66 6.98
N MET A 134 2.32 3.87 7.70
CA MET A 134 2.52 4.06 9.14
C MET A 134 3.20 5.39 9.48
N VAL A 135 3.99 5.97 8.57
CA VAL A 135 4.59 7.30 8.73
C VAL A 135 3.50 8.38 8.77
N ALA A 136 2.51 8.30 7.91
CA ALA A 136 1.37 9.21 7.93
C ALA A 136 0.51 9.04 9.19
N ILE A 137 0.24 7.79 9.59
CA ILE A 137 -0.53 7.46 10.80
C ILE A 137 0.18 7.94 12.07
N SER A 138 1.51 7.85 12.11
CA SER A 138 2.28 8.28 13.28
C SER A 138 2.26 9.79 13.54
N LYS A 139 1.93 10.60 12.54
CA LYS A 139 1.80 12.07 12.64
C LYS A 139 0.42 12.53 13.11
N VAL A 140 -0.58 11.64 13.10
CA VAL A 140 -1.92 11.98 13.56
C VAL A 140 -1.92 12.05 15.09
N PRO A 141 -2.54 13.09 15.70
CA PRO A 141 -2.71 13.16 17.14
C PRO A 141 -3.42 11.93 17.66
N VAL A 142 -2.85 11.29 18.67
CA VAL A 142 -3.35 10.05 19.24
C VAL A 142 -4.17 10.31 20.49
N ILE A 143 -5.28 9.61 20.64
CA ILE A 143 -6.09 9.66 21.84
C ILE A 143 -5.50 8.67 22.85
N PHE A 144 -5.18 9.15 24.05
CA PHE A 144 -4.58 8.35 25.13
C PHE A 144 -3.24 7.66 24.81
N GLY A 145 -2.50 8.16 23.80
CA GLY A 145 -1.23 7.59 23.38
C GLY A 145 -1.34 6.35 22.47
N GLU A 146 -2.53 5.99 22.04
CA GLU A 146 -2.77 4.83 21.18
C GLU A 146 -2.90 5.24 19.72
N LYS A 147 -2.02 4.69 18.87
CA LYS A 147 -2.10 4.86 17.41
C LYS A 147 -3.10 3.85 16.86
N ASP A 148 -4.21 4.33 16.31
CA ASP A 148 -5.28 3.49 15.80
C ASP A 148 -5.54 3.76 14.32
N ILE A 149 -5.41 2.71 13.51
CA ILE A 149 -5.60 2.78 12.05
C ILE A 149 -7.04 3.12 11.72
N LEU A 150 -8.02 2.48 12.39
CA LEU A 150 -9.43 2.70 12.10
C LEU A 150 -9.85 4.14 12.43
N LYS A 151 -9.31 4.72 13.49
CA LYS A 151 -9.52 6.14 13.81
C LYS A 151 -8.87 7.08 12.81
N THR A 152 -7.70 6.71 12.31
CA THR A 152 -7.05 7.50 11.26
C THR A 152 -7.84 7.46 9.95
N LEU A 153 -8.44 6.31 9.60
CA LEU A 153 -9.33 6.19 8.44
C LEU A 153 -10.55 7.10 8.52
N GLN A 154 -11.08 7.35 9.72
CA GLN A 154 -12.23 8.23 9.93
C GLN A 154 -11.94 9.70 9.57
N LEU A 155 -10.67 10.09 9.44
CA LEU A 155 -10.25 11.42 8.98
C LEU A 155 -10.25 11.55 7.46
N LEU A 156 -10.40 10.45 6.72
CA LEU A 156 -10.40 10.48 5.26
C LEU A 156 -11.72 11.01 4.69
N PRO A 157 -11.68 11.74 3.56
CA PRO A 157 -12.88 12.19 2.88
C PRO A 157 -13.81 11.02 2.52
N GLY A 158 -15.09 11.15 2.84
CA GLY A 158 -16.12 10.13 2.57
C GLY A 158 -16.16 8.97 3.56
N VAL A 159 -15.41 9.06 4.64
CA VAL A 159 -15.46 8.14 5.78
C VAL A 159 -16.06 8.88 6.99
N LYS A 160 -17.00 8.25 7.69
CA LYS A 160 -17.59 8.78 8.92
C LYS A 160 -17.41 7.79 10.06
N SER A 161 -17.18 8.29 11.27
CA SER A 161 -17.22 7.47 12.49
C SER A 161 -18.60 6.86 12.72
N ALA A 162 -18.66 5.64 13.23
CA ALA A 162 -19.91 4.99 13.64
C ALA A 162 -20.46 5.52 14.97
N GLY A 163 -19.83 6.52 15.57
CA GLY A 163 -20.20 7.18 16.82
C GLY A 163 -18.98 7.70 17.55
N GLU A 164 -19.18 8.60 18.51
CA GLU A 164 -18.10 9.14 19.34
C GLU A 164 -17.41 8.00 20.11
N GLY A 165 -16.09 7.97 20.03
CA GLY A 165 -15.26 6.93 20.66
C GLY A 165 -15.31 5.55 19.99
N ASN A 166 -16.13 5.34 18.95
CA ASN A 166 -16.22 4.06 18.25
C ASN A 166 -15.18 3.96 17.13
N SER A 167 -14.49 2.83 17.01
CA SER A 167 -13.55 2.55 15.91
C SER A 167 -14.25 2.07 14.63
N GLY A 168 -15.55 1.76 14.67
CA GLY A 168 -16.36 1.46 13.48
C GLY A 168 -16.47 2.67 12.55
N TYR A 169 -16.66 2.43 11.27
CA TYR A 169 -16.74 3.49 10.27
C TYR A 169 -17.73 3.17 9.16
N TYR A 170 -18.29 4.22 8.58
CA TYR A 170 -19.17 4.20 7.43
C TYR A 170 -18.46 4.81 6.23
N VAL A 171 -18.59 4.20 5.07
CA VAL A 171 -18.00 4.70 3.82
C VAL A 171 -19.09 5.01 2.82
N ARG A 172 -19.12 6.26 2.35
CA ARG A 172 -20.08 6.73 1.33
C ARG A 172 -21.53 6.36 1.60
N GLY A 173 -21.94 6.34 2.88
CA GLY A 173 -23.31 6.02 3.29
C GLY A 173 -23.62 4.53 3.46
N GLY A 174 -22.67 3.64 3.23
CA GLY A 174 -22.81 2.21 3.54
C GLY A 174 -22.72 1.94 5.05
N ALA A 175 -23.34 0.88 5.52
CA ALA A 175 -23.33 0.47 6.93
C ALA A 175 -21.97 -0.11 7.35
N ALA A 176 -21.69 -0.13 8.66
CA ALA A 176 -20.40 -0.57 9.19
C ALA A 176 -20.10 -2.04 8.88
N ASP A 177 -21.13 -2.90 8.86
CA ASP A 177 -21.05 -4.32 8.52
C ASP A 177 -20.85 -4.58 7.01
N GLN A 178 -21.01 -3.54 6.17
CA GLN A 178 -20.79 -3.62 4.73
C GLN A 178 -19.35 -3.34 4.32
N ASN A 179 -18.45 -3.11 5.26
CA ASN A 179 -17.02 -2.95 5.01
C ASN A 179 -16.32 -4.31 5.15
N LEU A 180 -15.52 -4.68 4.14
CA LEU A 180 -14.61 -5.82 4.23
C LEU A 180 -13.30 -5.36 4.84
N ILE A 181 -12.89 -5.99 5.93
CA ILE A 181 -11.60 -5.71 6.57
C ILE A 181 -10.74 -6.95 6.44
N LEU A 182 -9.56 -6.78 5.87
CA LEU A 182 -8.59 -7.85 5.64
C LEU A 182 -7.30 -7.53 6.39
N LEU A 183 -6.69 -8.57 6.96
CA LEU A 183 -5.32 -8.55 7.49
C LEU A 183 -4.53 -9.62 6.75
N ASP A 184 -3.59 -9.21 5.91
CA ASP A 184 -2.84 -10.10 5.01
C ASP A 184 -3.78 -11.08 4.28
N GLU A 185 -4.83 -10.53 3.62
CA GLU A 185 -5.87 -11.23 2.87
C GLU A 185 -6.87 -12.03 3.74
N ALA A 186 -6.61 -12.23 5.02
CA ALA A 186 -7.53 -12.92 5.91
C ALA A 186 -8.65 -11.96 6.39
N PRO A 187 -9.95 -12.35 6.29
CA PRO A 187 -11.05 -11.50 6.73
C PRO A 187 -11.10 -11.37 8.26
N VAL A 188 -11.18 -10.13 8.72
CA VAL A 188 -11.33 -9.77 10.13
C VAL A 188 -12.79 -9.39 10.39
N TYR A 189 -13.53 -10.25 11.08
CA TYR A 189 -14.96 -10.04 11.35
C TYR A 189 -15.20 -9.00 12.44
N ASN A 190 -14.37 -8.98 13.47
CA ASN A 190 -14.44 -7.98 14.55
C ASN A 190 -13.11 -7.24 14.65
N ALA A 191 -13.06 -6.09 13.99
CA ALA A 191 -11.87 -5.24 13.96
C ALA A 191 -11.80 -4.29 15.17
N SER A 192 -12.78 -4.31 16.08
CA SER A 192 -12.83 -3.43 17.25
C SER A 192 -12.65 -4.21 18.56
N HIS A 193 -12.09 -3.51 19.54
CA HIS A 193 -11.78 -4.03 20.87
C HIS A 193 -12.27 -3.02 21.93
N LEU A 194 -12.48 -3.46 23.15
CA LEU A 194 -12.92 -2.63 24.28
C LEU A 194 -14.17 -1.79 23.97
N LEU A 195 -15.30 -2.47 23.79
CA LEU A 195 -16.60 -1.85 23.48
C LEU A 195 -16.57 -0.94 22.21
N GLY A 196 -15.63 -1.18 21.30
CA GLY A 196 -15.50 -0.40 20.06
C GLY A 196 -14.54 0.80 20.15
N PHE A 197 -13.94 1.08 21.28
CA PHE A 197 -13.06 2.25 21.43
C PHE A 197 -11.75 2.16 20.63
N PHE A 198 -11.20 0.96 20.46
CA PHE A 198 -9.93 0.73 19.76
C PHE A 198 -10.04 -0.37 18.72
N SER A 199 -9.20 -0.31 17.71
CA SER A 199 -9.02 -1.42 16.78
C SER A 199 -8.27 -2.59 17.43
N THR A 200 -8.46 -3.79 16.88
CA THR A 200 -7.70 -4.98 17.27
C THR A 200 -6.28 -4.97 16.71
N PHE A 201 -5.99 -4.07 15.78
CA PHE A 201 -4.71 -3.99 15.10
C PHE A 201 -3.60 -3.43 16.00
N ASN A 202 -2.44 -4.07 16.01
CA ASN A 202 -1.24 -3.52 16.63
C ASN A 202 -0.49 -2.66 15.61
N SER A 203 -0.52 -1.34 15.81
CA SER A 203 0.08 -0.37 14.89
C SER A 203 1.58 -0.59 14.64
N ASP A 204 2.32 -1.16 15.58
CA ASP A 204 3.76 -1.39 15.44
C ASP A 204 4.08 -2.56 14.49
N ALA A 205 3.11 -3.48 14.29
CA ALA A 205 3.23 -4.62 13.37
C ALA A 205 2.67 -4.35 11.98
N ILE A 206 2.06 -3.19 11.73
CA ILE A 206 1.43 -2.88 10.46
C ILE A 206 2.37 -2.07 9.58
N LYS A 207 2.42 -2.42 8.31
CA LYS A 207 3.19 -1.77 7.26
C LYS A 207 2.39 -0.66 6.60
N ASP A 208 1.23 -0.99 6.06
CA ASP A 208 0.29 -0.04 5.47
C ASP A 208 -1.16 -0.51 5.56
N ALA A 209 -2.08 0.39 5.28
CA ALA A 209 -3.49 0.09 5.16
C ALA A 209 -4.07 0.80 3.94
N THR A 210 -4.76 0.06 3.09
CA THR A 210 -5.38 0.58 1.88
C THR A 210 -6.89 0.51 1.99
N LEU A 211 -7.54 1.66 1.89
CA LEU A 211 -8.99 1.76 1.83
C LEU A 211 -9.46 1.94 0.39
N ILE A 212 -10.28 1.03 -0.10
CA ILE A 212 -10.93 1.07 -1.41
C ILE A 212 -12.39 1.48 -1.21
N LYS A 213 -12.72 2.72 -1.62
CA LYS A 213 -14.05 3.34 -1.42
C LYS A 213 -14.91 3.17 -2.67
N GLY A 214 -15.49 2.00 -2.87
CA GLY A 214 -16.25 1.66 -4.10
C GLY A 214 -15.34 1.28 -5.28
N ASN A 215 -15.92 0.72 -6.33
CA ASN A 215 -15.20 0.16 -7.48
C ASN A 215 -14.12 -0.85 -7.06
N SER A 216 -14.49 -1.72 -6.14
CA SER A 216 -13.61 -2.76 -5.63
C SER A 216 -13.27 -3.76 -6.75
N PRO A 217 -11.99 -4.16 -6.90
CA PRO A 217 -11.62 -5.25 -7.80
C PRO A 217 -12.41 -6.53 -7.52
N ALA A 218 -12.62 -7.35 -8.56
CA ALA A 218 -13.43 -8.57 -8.48
C ALA A 218 -12.87 -9.63 -7.50
N ILE A 219 -11.60 -9.52 -7.12
CA ILE A 219 -10.97 -10.38 -6.11
C ILE A 219 -11.55 -10.16 -4.70
N TYR A 220 -12.14 -8.99 -4.44
CA TYR A 220 -12.76 -8.64 -3.17
C TYR A 220 -14.27 -8.78 -3.27
N GLY A 221 -14.82 -9.85 -2.72
CA GLY A 221 -16.26 -10.11 -2.67
C GLY A 221 -16.85 -10.03 -1.26
N GLY A 222 -18.17 -10.17 -1.16
CA GLY A 222 -18.89 -10.39 0.10
C GLY A 222 -19.24 -9.12 0.90
N ARG A 223 -18.81 -7.92 0.49
CA ARG A 223 -19.17 -6.64 1.13
C ARG A 223 -19.45 -5.56 0.07
N LEU A 224 -20.33 -4.59 0.41
CA LEU A 224 -20.88 -3.66 -0.57
C LEU A 224 -20.32 -2.25 -0.49
N SER A 225 -19.77 -1.83 0.66
CA SER A 225 -19.39 -0.43 0.91
C SER A 225 -17.94 -0.15 0.61
N SER A 226 -17.02 -0.83 1.29
CA SER A 226 -15.58 -0.63 1.10
C SER A 226 -14.78 -1.88 1.42
N VAL A 227 -13.52 -1.86 0.99
CA VAL A 227 -12.50 -2.86 1.38
C VAL A 227 -11.37 -2.12 2.08
N LEU A 228 -11.04 -2.53 3.29
CA LEU A 228 -9.84 -2.14 4.01
C LEU A 228 -8.87 -3.31 3.99
N ASP A 229 -7.79 -3.17 3.24
CA ASP A 229 -6.71 -4.14 3.16
C ASP A 229 -5.53 -3.65 4.02
N VAL A 230 -5.27 -4.37 5.11
CA VAL A 230 -4.20 -4.07 6.07
C VAL A 230 -3.08 -5.09 5.86
N LYS A 231 -1.88 -4.60 5.60
CA LYS A 231 -0.68 -5.43 5.41
C LYS A 231 0.23 -5.33 6.63
N MET A 232 0.69 -6.47 7.11
CA MET A 232 1.65 -6.56 8.19
C MET A 232 3.09 -6.32 7.70
N LYS A 233 3.97 -5.93 8.61
CA LYS A 233 5.40 -5.86 8.36
C LYS A 233 5.99 -7.26 8.19
N GLU A 234 6.99 -7.36 7.33
CA GLU A 234 7.79 -8.58 7.17
C GLU A 234 8.88 -8.73 8.25
N GLY A 235 9.19 -7.62 8.93
CA GLY A 235 10.29 -7.51 9.89
C GLY A 235 11.61 -7.09 9.24
N ASN A 236 12.51 -6.53 10.04
CA ASN A 236 13.82 -6.08 9.60
C ASN A 236 14.73 -7.28 9.28
N ASN A 237 15.24 -7.39 8.06
CA ASN A 237 16.11 -8.50 7.66
C ASN A 237 17.61 -8.18 7.79
N LYS A 238 17.97 -6.99 8.31
CA LYS A 238 19.35 -6.53 8.50
C LYS A 238 19.72 -6.41 9.97
N ASP A 239 18.89 -5.75 10.76
CA ASP A 239 19.18 -5.40 12.13
C ASP A 239 18.07 -5.84 13.09
N TYR A 240 18.44 -6.12 14.34
CA TYR A 240 17.47 -6.32 15.41
C TYR A 240 16.97 -4.98 15.92
N VAL A 241 15.66 -4.81 15.91
CA VAL A 241 14.99 -3.58 16.36
C VAL A 241 13.93 -3.92 17.41
N VAL A 242 13.92 -3.16 18.50
CA VAL A 242 12.91 -3.26 19.55
C VAL A 242 12.19 -1.92 19.63
N ASN A 243 10.88 -1.94 19.45
CA ASN A 243 10.00 -0.79 19.60
C ASN A 243 9.03 -1.05 20.75
N GLY A 244 8.68 0.00 21.49
CA GLY A 244 7.72 -0.11 22.56
C GLY A 244 7.05 1.22 22.86
N GLY A 245 5.92 1.15 23.54
CA GLY A 245 5.17 2.32 23.99
C GLY A 245 4.38 2.01 25.25
N LEU A 246 4.42 2.95 26.18
CA LEU A 246 3.61 2.94 27.38
C LEU A 246 2.63 4.10 27.30
N GLY A 247 1.35 3.78 27.24
CA GLY A 247 0.25 4.74 27.28
C GLY A 247 -0.53 4.65 28.60
N LEU A 248 -1.46 5.58 28.79
CA LEU A 248 -2.33 5.57 29.98
C LEU A 248 -3.25 4.35 30.03
N ILE A 249 -3.65 3.82 28.88
CA ILE A 249 -4.65 2.77 28.76
C ILE A 249 -4.06 1.46 28.25
N SER A 250 -2.95 1.51 27.51
CA SER A 250 -2.33 0.34 26.91
C SER A 250 -0.81 0.41 26.90
N SER A 251 -0.16 -0.75 26.86
CA SER A 251 1.24 -0.89 26.51
C SER A 251 1.38 -1.78 25.28
N ARG A 252 2.44 -1.55 24.53
CA ARG A 252 2.80 -2.34 23.37
C ARG A 252 4.29 -2.56 23.30
N VAL A 253 4.69 -3.64 22.68
CA VAL A 253 6.09 -3.98 22.40
C VAL A 253 6.13 -4.72 21.07
N SER A 254 7.14 -4.46 20.27
CA SER A 254 7.47 -5.24 19.09
C SER A 254 8.97 -5.49 19.02
N ILE A 255 9.35 -6.67 18.58
CA ILE A 255 10.73 -7.11 18.38
C ILE A 255 10.78 -7.64 16.96
N GLU A 256 11.70 -7.14 16.17
CA GLU A 256 11.91 -7.59 14.80
C GLU A 256 13.41 -7.77 14.54
N GLY A 257 13.75 -8.66 13.61
CA GLY A 257 15.14 -8.89 13.27
C GLY A 257 15.34 -10.00 12.24
N PRO A 258 16.59 -10.17 11.75
CA PRO A 258 16.93 -11.22 10.80
C PRO A 258 16.91 -12.61 11.48
N ILE A 259 16.35 -13.60 10.80
CA ILE A 259 16.63 -15.02 11.04
C ILE A 259 17.89 -15.39 10.26
N GLN A 260 17.95 -14.94 8.99
CA GLN A 260 19.12 -15.04 8.15
C GLN A 260 19.28 -13.70 7.44
N ASN A 261 20.43 -13.03 7.66
CA ASN A 261 20.70 -11.71 7.11
C ASN A 261 20.39 -11.63 5.61
N ASP A 262 19.69 -10.57 5.22
CA ASP A 262 19.26 -10.25 3.85
C ASP A 262 18.32 -11.29 3.19
N LYS A 263 17.92 -12.37 3.90
CA LYS A 263 17.08 -13.42 3.31
C LYS A 263 15.75 -13.63 4.04
N SER A 264 15.77 -13.63 5.36
CA SER A 264 14.56 -13.88 6.16
C SER A 264 14.58 -13.11 7.45
N SER A 265 13.40 -12.68 7.88
CA SER A 265 13.19 -11.88 9.09
C SER A 265 12.03 -12.45 9.90
N PHE A 266 11.90 -11.95 11.10
CA PHE A 266 10.74 -12.19 11.96
C PHE A 266 10.28 -10.87 12.58
N ILE A 267 9.01 -10.82 12.93
CA ILE A 267 8.44 -9.81 13.81
C ILE A 267 7.58 -10.49 14.87
N LEU A 268 7.78 -10.10 16.12
CA LEU A 268 6.94 -10.50 17.25
C LEU A 268 6.40 -9.23 17.89
N SER A 269 5.09 -9.10 17.98
CA SER A 269 4.46 -7.93 18.56
C SER A 269 3.37 -8.30 19.54
N GLY A 270 3.26 -7.53 20.61
CA GLY A 270 2.23 -7.71 21.62
C GLY A 270 1.69 -6.36 22.10
N ARG A 271 0.37 -6.33 22.39
CA ARG A 271 -0.31 -5.19 22.99
C ARG A 271 -1.20 -5.64 24.14
N ARG A 272 -1.19 -4.90 25.25
CA ARG A 272 -2.11 -5.10 26.36
C ARG A 272 -2.80 -3.80 26.73
N THR A 273 -4.11 -3.87 26.90
CA THR A 273 -4.95 -2.78 27.40
C THR A 273 -5.24 -3.02 28.88
N TYR A 274 -5.18 -1.96 29.71
CA TYR A 274 -5.36 -2.04 31.18
C TYR A 274 -6.78 -1.71 31.64
N ALA A 275 -7.76 -1.75 30.76
CA ALA A 275 -9.14 -1.41 31.10
C ALA A 275 -9.68 -2.25 32.26
N ASP A 276 -9.24 -3.50 32.39
CA ASP A 276 -9.58 -4.39 33.49
C ASP A 276 -9.10 -3.86 34.85
N MET A 277 -7.97 -3.16 34.89
CA MET A 277 -7.45 -2.56 36.12
C MET A 277 -8.33 -1.38 36.58
N PHE A 278 -8.79 -0.56 35.66
CA PHE A 278 -9.68 0.56 35.98
C PHE A 278 -11.06 0.07 36.41
N LEU A 279 -11.60 -0.96 35.75
CA LEU A 279 -12.88 -1.55 36.14
C LEU A 279 -12.82 -2.17 37.54
N LYS A 280 -11.79 -2.93 37.86
CA LYS A 280 -11.58 -3.50 39.21
C LYS A 280 -11.41 -2.42 40.28
N ALA A 281 -10.73 -1.32 39.95
CA ALA A 281 -10.60 -0.19 40.88
C ALA A 281 -11.95 0.46 41.18
N THR A 282 -12.81 0.61 40.17
CA THR A 282 -14.16 1.18 40.36
C THR A 282 -15.09 0.25 41.14
N GLU A 283 -15.03 -1.07 40.96
CA GLU A 283 -15.75 -2.05 41.76
C GLU A 283 -15.33 -1.99 43.23
N LYS A 284 -14.03 -1.95 43.50
CA LYS A 284 -13.51 -1.85 44.85
C LYS A 284 -13.88 -0.52 45.53
N PHE A 285 -14.00 0.57 44.78
CA PHE A 285 -14.51 1.85 45.28
C PHE A 285 -16.00 1.75 45.65
N LYS A 286 -16.78 1.05 44.84
CA LYS A 286 -18.22 0.86 45.08
C LYS A 286 -18.46 0.02 46.34
N ASP A 287 -17.73 -1.03 46.57
CA ASP A 287 -17.80 -1.89 47.75
C ASP A 287 -17.33 -1.21 49.03
N ASN A 288 -16.54 -0.13 48.93
CA ASN A 288 -16.09 0.65 50.11
C ASN A 288 -16.99 1.86 50.41
N ILE A 289 -18.01 2.16 49.61
CA ILE A 289 -18.94 3.29 49.81
C ILE A 289 -20.36 2.81 50.24
N LEU A 290 -20.63 1.54 50.10
CA LEU A 290 -21.87 0.88 50.59
C LEU A 290 -21.59 0.17 51.92
#